data_62591ea0a160794d108bf59d55af1f67
#
_entry.id   62591ea0a160794d108bf59d55af1f67
#
_cell.length_a   1.000
_cell.length_b   1.000
_cell.length_c   1.000
_cell.angle_alpha   90.00
_cell.angle_beta   90.00
_cell.angle_gamma   90.00
#
_symmetry.space_group_name_H-M   'P 1'
#
loop_
_entity.id
_entity.type
_entity.pdbx_description
1 polymer ?
#
loop_
_entity_poly.entity_id
_entity_poly.type
_entity_poly.pdbx_seq_one_letter_code
_entity_poly.pdbx_strand_id
1 'polypeptide(L)'
;IHKNINRNRYLYSSPLIILKDIMGFIASLLATLIATLVYLNSSKLADERNRLAVRAIAGLIVVVAVIASITRGLVIVPPGNIGIANLFGRVSEDTLNPGVNLVNPFAKVLHFSTRLKDIKENVDASSQEGLNLNLDVSLQYKLDPQKAANVYKTIRTSEKQLVISRFRSTIRSIIAQYPASAVYSTKRQEVARKINEQIPQELLPLGFVVEEALLRNVK
;
A
#
# COMPACT_ATOMS: atom_id res chain seq x y z
N ILE A 1 -7.60 -14.67 -27.26
CA ILE A 1 -6.47 -15.18 -26.44
C ILE A 1 -5.57 -14.00 -26.14
N HIS A 2 -5.86 -13.19 -25.12
CA HIS A 2 -4.91 -12.27 -24.51
C HIS A 2 -5.04 -12.37 -23.00
N LYS A 3 -4.15 -13.20 -22.44
CA LYS A 3 -3.95 -13.40 -21.02
C LYS A 3 -3.23 -12.16 -20.46
N ASN A 4 -4.00 -11.12 -20.17
CA ASN A 4 -3.49 -9.95 -19.48
C ASN A 4 -3.36 -10.30 -17.98
N ILE A 5 -2.25 -10.96 -17.66
CA ILE A 5 -1.82 -11.19 -16.27
C ILE A 5 -1.39 -9.83 -15.74
N ASN A 6 -2.36 -9.08 -15.24
CA ASN A 6 -2.10 -7.92 -14.41
C ASN A 6 -1.49 -8.45 -13.10
N ARG A 7 -0.17 -8.70 -13.14
CA ARG A 7 0.65 -8.93 -11.94
C ARG A 7 0.54 -7.67 -11.09
N ASN A 8 -0.42 -7.62 -10.19
CA ASN A 8 -0.33 -6.81 -8.99
C ASN A 8 0.92 -7.32 -8.25
N ARG A 9 2.06 -6.78 -8.64
CA ARG A 9 3.29 -6.89 -7.90
C ARG A 9 3.12 -6.05 -6.62
N TYR A 10 2.41 -6.57 -5.64
CA TYR A 10 2.85 -6.35 -4.28
C TYR A 10 4.23 -7.02 -4.25
N LEU A 11 5.24 -6.23 -4.52
CA LEU A 11 6.62 -6.67 -4.43
C LEU A 11 6.84 -7.08 -2.97
N TYR A 12 6.63 -8.36 -2.71
CA TYR A 12 7.44 -9.03 -1.74
C TYR A 12 8.87 -8.79 -2.26
N SER A 13 9.46 -7.69 -1.83
CA SER A 13 10.89 -7.53 -2.03
C SER A 13 11.49 -8.75 -1.37
N SER A 14 12.14 -9.58 -2.18
CA SER A 14 12.79 -10.78 -1.69
C SER A 14 13.62 -10.41 -0.46
N PRO A 15 13.73 -11.28 0.55
CA PRO A 15 14.55 -11.03 1.73
C PRO A 15 15.96 -10.58 1.38
N LEU A 16 16.46 -10.96 0.20
CA LEU A 16 17.72 -10.53 -0.38
C LEU A 16 17.81 -9.02 -0.66
N ILE A 17 16.73 -8.36 -1.07
CA ILE A 17 16.73 -6.90 -1.31
C ILE A 17 16.82 -6.14 0.01
N ILE A 18 16.07 -6.58 1.02
CA ILE A 18 16.12 -6.00 2.37
C ILE A 18 17.53 -6.16 2.96
N LEU A 19 18.11 -7.36 2.83
CA LEU A 19 19.46 -7.64 3.32
C LEU A 19 20.50 -6.75 2.62
N LYS A 20 20.36 -6.53 1.31
CA LYS A 20 21.25 -5.64 0.54
C LYS A 20 21.18 -4.19 1.02
N ASP A 21 19.99 -3.68 1.31
CA ASP A 21 19.81 -2.29 1.79
C ASP A 21 20.37 -2.11 3.20
N ILE A 22 20.14 -3.07 4.09
CA ILE A 22 20.69 -3.07 5.45
C ILE A 22 22.22 -3.19 5.42
N MET A 23 22.77 -4.13 4.64
CA MET A 23 24.21 -4.29 4.49
C MET A 23 24.87 -3.03 3.96
N GLY A 24 24.26 -2.38 2.98
CA GLY A 24 24.76 -1.13 2.44
C GLY A 24 24.76 0.01 3.47
N PHE A 25 23.75 0.11 4.35
CA PHE A 25 23.74 1.10 5.43
C PHE A 25 24.83 0.81 6.48
N ILE A 26 24.96 -0.44 6.91
CA ILE A 26 26.02 -0.85 7.84
C ILE A 26 27.40 -0.59 7.24
N ALA A 27 27.60 -0.90 5.96
CA ALA A 27 28.85 -0.63 5.26
C ALA A 27 29.18 0.86 5.22
N SER A 28 28.18 1.75 4.98
CA SER A 28 28.41 3.21 5.01
C SER A 28 28.76 3.72 6.40
N LEU A 29 28.17 3.14 7.45
CA LEU A 29 28.45 3.47 8.85
C LEU A 29 29.88 3.02 9.26
N LEU A 30 30.28 1.82 8.86
CA LEU A 30 31.63 1.32 9.07
C LEU A 30 32.68 2.15 8.31
N ALA A 31 32.37 2.52 7.06
CA ALA A 31 33.25 3.37 6.26
C ALA A 31 33.44 4.76 6.90
N THR A 32 32.36 5.38 7.43
CA THR A 32 32.46 6.63 8.19
C THR A 32 33.31 6.48 9.44
N LEU A 33 33.13 5.41 10.19
CA LEU A 33 33.91 5.15 11.41
C LEU A 33 35.41 4.99 11.08
N ILE A 34 35.74 4.15 10.09
CA ILE A 34 37.13 3.91 9.67
C ILE A 34 37.76 5.21 9.15
N ALA A 35 37.07 5.95 8.28
CA ALA A 35 37.56 7.20 7.71
C ALA A 35 37.79 8.25 8.80
N THR A 36 36.92 8.33 9.81
CA THR A 36 37.09 9.22 10.97
C THR A 36 38.29 8.83 11.82
N LEU A 37 38.49 7.53 12.08
CA LEU A 37 39.66 7.03 12.78
C LEU A 37 40.97 7.33 12.03
N VAL A 38 40.99 7.15 10.71
CA VAL A 38 42.13 7.49 9.85
C VAL A 38 42.40 8.99 9.88
N TYR A 39 41.33 9.82 9.81
CA TYR A 39 41.46 11.27 9.89
C TYR A 39 42.08 11.71 11.21
N LEU A 40 41.59 11.21 12.34
CA LEU A 40 42.10 11.52 13.69
C LEU A 40 43.54 11.04 13.89
N ASN A 41 43.89 9.86 13.34
CA ASN A 41 45.21 9.27 13.52
C ASN A 41 46.27 9.75 12.49
N SER A 42 45.82 10.50 11.46
CA SER A 42 46.72 11.06 10.42
C SER A 42 47.77 12.03 10.97
N SER A 43 47.55 12.60 12.16
CA SER A 43 48.51 13.48 12.83
C SER A 43 49.83 12.77 13.21
N LYS A 44 49.86 11.43 13.26
CA LYS A 44 51.05 10.63 13.60
C LYS A 44 51.94 10.36 12.38
N LEU A 45 51.54 10.72 11.18
CA LEU A 45 52.35 10.60 9.97
C LEU A 45 53.48 11.63 9.98
N ALA A 46 54.74 11.18 9.79
CA ALA A 46 55.91 12.03 9.84
C ALA A 46 56.05 12.97 8.64
N ASP A 47 55.53 12.58 7.46
CA ASP A 47 55.61 13.33 6.21
C ASP A 47 54.39 14.29 6.06
N GLU A 48 54.68 15.57 5.99
CA GLU A 48 53.63 16.63 5.99
C GLU A 48 52.75 16.59 4.71
N ARG A 49 53.33 16.27 3.57
CA ARG A 49 52.61 16.16 2.28
C ARG A 49 51.67 14.96 2.29
N ASN A 50 52.10 13.82 2.80
CA ASN A 50 51.30 12.63 2.92
C ASN A 50 50.16 12.80 3.96
N ARG A 51 50.43 13.53 5.02
CA ARG A 51 49.43 13.86 6.06
C ARG A 51 48.27 14.70 5.51
N LEU A 52 48.57 15.72 4.71
CA LEU A 52 47.55 16.55 4.06
C LEU A 52 46.72 15.74 3.06
N ALA A 53 47.36 14.92 2.21
CA ALA A 53 46.65 14.05 1.28
C ALA A 53 45.73 13.05 1.97
N VAL A 54 46.21 12.38 3.02
CA VAL A 54 45.38 11.39 3.78
C VAL A 54 44.21 12.10 4.47
N ARG A 55 44.39 13.27 5.04
CA ARG A 55 43.29 14.05 5.64
C ARG A 55 42.26 14.48 4.62
N ALA A 56 42.69 14.95 3.45
CA ALA A 56 41.77 15.35 2.39
C ALA A 56 40.93 14.19 1.87
N ILE A 57 41.58 13.03 1.62
CA ILE A 57 40.88 11.82 1.17
C ILE A 57 39.94 11.27 2.27
N ALA A 58 40.39 11.19 3.51
CA ALA A 58 39.56 10.72 4.61
C ALA A 58 38.34 11.64 4.85
N GLY A 59 38.57 12.96 4.79
CA GLY A 59 37.49 13.95 4.89
C GLY A 59 36.45 13.81 3.77
N LEU A 60 36.91 13.63 2.54
CA LEU A 60 36.02 13.40 1.39
C LEU A 60 35.18 12.12 1.59
N ILE A 61 35.79 11.04 2.04
CA ILE A 61 35.09 9.78 2.31
C ILE A 61 34.02 9.97 3.41
N VAL A 62 34.33 10.69 4.48
CA VAL A 62 33.36 10.99 5.55
C VAL A 62 32.17 11.75 5.00
N VAL A 63 32.40 12.81 4.21
CA VAL A 63 31.33 13.62 3.62
C VAL A 63 30.43 12.75 2.71
N VAL A 64 31.02 11.97 1.81
CA VAL A 64 30.26 11.08 0.91
C VAL A 64 29.47 10.04 1.69
N ALA A 65 30.04 9.45 2.73
CA ALA A 65 29.37 8.43 3.53
C ALA A 65 28.24 9.02 4.38
N VAL A 66 28.37 10.25 4.89
CA VAL A 66 27.31 10.96 5.60
C VAL A 66 26.14 11.27 4.64
N ILE A 67 26.42 11.80 3.45
CA ILE A 67 25.38 12.04 2.44
C ILE A 67 24.66 10.74 2.06
N ALA A 68 25.41 9.66 1.81
CA ALA A 68 24.85 8.35 1.50
C ALA A 68 23.98 7.78 2.64
N SER A 69 24.29 8.08 3.89
CA SER A 69 23.48 7.66 5.05
C SER A 69 22.19 8.46 5.16
N ILE A 70 22.23 9.77 4.91
CA ILE A 70 21.04 10.64 4.93
C ILE A 70 20.07 10.27 3.81
N THR A 71 20.56 10.04 2.60
CA THR A 71 19.72 9.71 1.44
C THR A 71 18.96 8.40 1.62
N ARG A 72 19.46 7.46 2.42
CA ARG A 72 18.76 6.19 2.73
C ARG A 72 17.59 6.35 3.69
N GLY A 73 17.58 7.39 4.50
CA GLY A 73 16.45 7.74 5.35
C GLY A 73 15.33 8.51 4.62
N LEU A 74 15.57 8.95 3.38
CA LEU A 74 14.62 9.71 2.60
C LEU A 74 13.82 8.77 1.69
N VAL A 75 12.50 8.75 1.88
CA VAL A 75 11.57 7.98 1.04
C VAL A 75 10.59 8.93 0.37
N ILE A 76 10.44 8.77 -0.94
CA ILE A 76 9.50 9.54 -1.75
C ILE A 76 8.24 8.70 -1.95
N VAL A 77 7.11 9.19 -1.45
CA VAL A 77 5.79 8.60 -1.66
C VAL A 77 5.14 9.31 -2.85
N PRO A 78 4.83 8.59 -3.95
CA PRO A 78 4.20 9.20 -5.13
C PRO A 78 2.81 9.74 -4.82
N PRO A 79 2.34 10.81 -5.53
CA PRO A 79 1.00 11.35 -5.36
C PRO A 79 -0.08 10.29 -5.66
N GLY A 80 -1.15 10.29 -4.85
CA GLY A 80 -2.22 9.29 -4.90
C GLY A 80 -1.86 7.95 -4.26
N ASN A 81 -0.75 7.90 -3.51
CA ASN A 81 -0.38 6.78 -2.66
C ASN A 81 -0.08 7.27 -1.26
N ILE A 82 -0.10 6.36 -0.32
CA ILE A 82 0.41 6.52 1.04
C ILE A 82 1.47 5.47 1.31
N GLY A 83 2.42 5.79 2.19
CA GLY A 83 3.44 4.87 2.65
C GLY A 83 3.11 4.31 4.02
N ILE A 84 3.43 3.04 4.26
CA ILE A 84 3.38 2.41 5.58
C ILE A 84 4.76 1.89 5.90
N ALA A 85 5.35 2.38 6.99
CA ALA A 85 6.66 1.93 7.45
C ALA A 85 6.53 0.62 8.22
N ASN A 86 7.31 -0.38 7.82
CA ASN A 86 7.42 -1.67 8.49
C ASN A 86 8.87 -1.87 8.94
N LEU A 87 9.10 -1.84 10.24
CA LEU A 87 10.40 -2.06 10.85
C LEU A 87 10.47 -3.46 11.45
N PHE A 88 11.17 -4.38 10.80
CA PHE A 88 11.35 -5.76 11.25
C PHE A 88 10.05 -6.49 11.62
N GLY A 89 8.97 -6.27 10.85
CA GLY A 89 7.65 -6.85 11.11
C GLY A 89 6.71 -5.97 11.96
N ARG A 90 7.25 -4.93 12.62
CA ARG A 90 6.43 -3.95 13.32
C ARG A 90 5.94 -2.89 12.36
N VAL A 91 4.65 -2.87 12.12
CA VAL A 91 3.98 -1.90 11.23
C VAL A 91 3.71 -0.62 12.01
N SER A 92 4.18 0.53 11.48
CA SER A 92 3.83 1.85 12.05
C SER A 92 2.32 2.09 11.92
N GLU A 93 1.75 2.74 12.91
CA GLU A 93 0.35 3.19 12.86
C GLU A 93 0.21 4.46 12.04
N ASP A 94 1.25 5.29 12.05
CA ASP A 94 1.29 6.50 11.25
C ASP A 94 1.54 6.18 9.79
N THR A 95 0.74 6.78 8.92
CA THR A 95 0.90 6.70 7.48
C THR A 95 1.75 7.86 6.97
N LEU A 96 2.63 7.56 6.00
CA LEU A 96 3.46 8.54 5.33
C LEU A 96 2.65 9.19 4.20
N ASN A 97 2.53 10.50 4.25
CA ASN A 97 1.83 11.28 3.23
C ASN A 97 2.63 11.33 1.91
N PRO A 98 1.96 11.65 0.77
CA PRO A 98 2.64 11.91 -0.48
C PRO A 98 3.72 12.98 -0.33
N GLY A 99 4.87 12.77 -0.97
CA GLY A 99 6.02 13.66 -0.92
C GLY A 99 7.25 13.00 -0.33
N VAL A 100 8.19 13.82 0.13
CA VAL A 100 9.44 13.39 0.75
C VAL A 100 9.21 13.17 2.24
N ASN A 101 9.50 11.97 2.71
CA ASN A 101 9.36 11.59 4.11
C ASN A 101 10.71 11.11 4.65
N LEU A 102 11.00 11.48 5.90
CA LEU A 102 12.14 10.95 6.63
C LEU A 102 11.68 9.73 7.43
N VAL A 103 12.28 8.59 7.16
CA VAL A 103 11.97 7.32 7.82
C VAL A 103 13.23 6.67 8.35
N ASN A 104 13.05 5.74 9.29
CA ASN A 104 14.18 4.94 9.75
C ASN A 104 14.79 4.18 8.56
N PRO A 105 16.12 4.28 8.31
CA PRO A 105 16.78 3.60 7.18
C PRO A 105 16.61 2.08 7.16
N PHE A 106 16.27 1.47 8.30
CA PHE A 106 15.98 0.04 8.42
C PHE A 106 14.51 -0.31 8.17
N ALA A 107 13.62 0.70 8.06
CA ALA A 107 12.21 0.48 7.80
C ALA A 107 11.97 0.24 6.31
N LYS A 108 11.15 -0.76 6.01
CA LYS A 108 10.61 -0.96 4.67
C LYS A 108 9.34 -0.15 4.52
N VAL A 109 9.27 0.71 3.52
CA VAL A 109 8.06 1.46 3.20
C VAL A 109 7.27 0.74 2.11
N LEU A 110 6.01 0.45 2.42
CA LEU A 110 5.03 -0.16 1.51
C LEU A 110 4.10 0.93 1.01
N HIS A 111 3.89 0.99 -0.30
CA HIS A 111 3.02 1.98 -0.94
C HIS A 111 1.63 1.40 -1.20
N PHE A 112 0.59 2.11 -0.76
CA PHE A 112 -0.81 1.77 -1.00
C PHE A 112 -1.49 2.88 -1.79
N SER A 113 -2.22 2.50 -2.84
CA SER A 113 -2.96 3.46 -3.65
C SER A 113 -4.24 3.89 -2.94
N THR A 114 -4.40 5.20 -2.79
CA THR A 114 -5.63 5.84 -2.28
C THR A 114 -6.53 6.36 -3.39
N ARG A 115 -6.16 6.09 -4.65
CA ARG A 115 -6.95 6.48 -5.82
C ARG A 115 -8.25 5.70 -5.87
N LEU A 116 -9.27 6.33 -6.44
CA LEU A 116 -10.54 5.70 -6.72
C LEU A 116 -10.35 4.49 -7.65
N LYS A 117 -10.93 3.37 -7.26
CA LYS A 117 -10.93 2.11 -8.02
C LYS A 117 -12.35 1.79 -8.44
N ASP A 118 -12.52 1.41 -9.69
CA ASP A 118 -13.79 0.94 -10.25
C ASP A 118 -13.71 -0.57 -10.48
N ILE A 119 -14.64 -1.32 -9.88
CA ILE A 119 -14.82 -2.75 -10.10
C ILE A 119 -16.20 -2.98 -10.73
N LYS A 120 -16.21 -3.84 -11.75
CA LYS A 120 -17.42 -4.32 -12.41
C LYS A 120 -17.50 -5.81 -12.19
N GLU A 121 -18.61 -6.24 -11.61
CA GLU A 121 -18.83 -7.63 -11.24
C GLU A 121 -20.17 -8.10 -11.77
N ASN A 122 -20.19 -9.37 -12.14
CA ASN A 122 -21.41 -10.09 -12.44
C ASN A 122 -21.71 -10.98 -11.22
N VAL A 123 -22.87 -10.80 -10.63
CA VAL A 123 -23.27 -11.47 -9.39
C VAL A 123 -24.55 -12.26 -9.61
N ASP A 124 -24.47 -13.57 -9.43
CA ASP A 124 -25.62 -14.43 -9.38
C ASP A 124 -26.20 -14.38 -7.97
N ALA A 125 -27.47 -14.03 -7.84
CA ALA A 125 -28.21 -13.96 -6.59
C ALA A 125 -29.59 -14.60 -6.75
N SER A 126 -30.11 -15.19 -5.67
CA SER A 126 -31.47 -15.73 -5.66
C SER A 126 -32.44 -14.68 -5.06
N SER A 127 -33.59 -14.49 -5.70
CA SER A 127 -34.69 -13.68 -5.17
C SER A 127 -35.35 -14.30 -3.95
N GLN A 128 -36.22 -13.57 -3.30
CA GLN A 128 -37.05 -14.07 -2.19
C GLN A 128 -37.84 -15.35 -2.55
N GLU A 129 -38.22 -15.51 -3.83
CA GLU A 129 -38.96 -16.65 -4.34
C GLU A 129 -38.05 -17.81 -4.79
N GLY A 130 -36.73 -17.66 -4.65
CA GLY A 130 -35.76 -18.64 -5.08
C GLY A 130 -35.38 -18.59 -6.56
N LEU A 131 -35.82 -17.58 -7.32
CA LEU A 131 -35.43 -17.37 -8.71
C LEU A 131 -34.01 -16.84 -8.81
N ASN A 132 -33.21 -17.42 -9.67
CA ASN A 132 -31.85 -16.95 -9.93
C ASN A 132 -31.85 -15.72 -10.85
N LEU A 133 -31.20 -14.65 -10.38
CA LEU A 133 -31.02 -13.39 -11.05
C LEU A 133 -29.54 -13.18 -11.31
N ASN A 134 -29.20 -12.78 -12.50
CA ASN A 134 -27.85 -12.37 -12.87
C ASN A 134 -27.76 -10.86 -12.92
N LEU A 135 -26.92 -10.26 -12.08
CA LEU A 135 -26.84 -8.83 -11.81
C LEU A 135 -25.49 -8.28 -12.25
N ASP A 136 -25.50 -7.34 -13.17
CA ASP A 136 -24.31 -6.56 -13.51
C ASP A 136 -24.24 -5.36 -12.55
N VAL A 137 -23.23 -5.35 -11.69
CA VAL A 137 -23.02 -4.34 -10.66
C VAL A 137 -21.65 -3.69 -10.77
N SER A 138 -21.54 -2.43 -10.40
CA SER A 138 -20.25 -1.76 -10.29
C SER A 138 -20.10 -1.07 -8.94
N LEU A 139 -18.87 -1.02 -8.46
CA LEU A 139 -18.51 -0.43 -7.19
C LEU A 139 -17.30 0.47 -7.37
N GLN A 140 -17.46 1.74 -6.98
CA GLN A 140 -16.37 2.69 -6.88
C GLN A 140 -15.97 2.86 -5.43
N TYR A 141 -14.72 2.56 -5.12
CA TYR A 141 -14.18 2.62 -3.77
C TYR A 141 -12.73 3.08 -3.74
N LYS A 142 -12.29 3.57 -2.59
CA LYS A 142 -10.91 3.92 -2.31
C LYS A 142 -10.50 3.44 -0.91
N LEU A 143 -9.20 3.27 -0.71
CA LEU A 143 -8.64 2.98 0.61
C LEU A 143 -8.66 4.24 1.48
N ASP A 144 -9.13 4.11 2.72
CA ASP A 144 -9.03 5.15 3.72
C ASP A 144 -7.56 5.27 4.17
N PRO A 145 -6.90 6.42 3.94
CA PRO A 145 -5.51 6.63 4.34
C PRO A 145 -5.25 6.35 5.82
N GLN A 146 -6.18 6.72 6.69
CA GLN A 146 -6.03 6.57 8.14
C GLN A 146 -6.12 5.11 8.59
N LYS A 147 -6.84 4.28 7.86
CA LYS A 147 -7.02 2.86 8.18
C LYS A 147 -6.06 1.93 7.45
N ALA A 148 -5.23 2.46 6.56
CA ALA A 148 -4.36 1.66 5.70
C ALA A 148 -3.37 0.77 6.48
N ALA A 149 -2.82 1.25 7.59
CA ALA A 149 -1.94 0.47 8.46
C ALA A 149 -2.68 -0.74 9.07
N ASN A 150 -3.93 -0.55 9.48
CA ASN A 150 -4.77 -1.63 10.00
C ASN A 150 -5.17 -2.62 8.90
N VAL A 151 -5.52 -2.11 7.72
CA VAL A 151 -5.79 -2.93 6.53
C VAL A 151 -4.60 -3.84 6.22
N TYR A 152 -3.38 -3.30 6.22
CA TYR A 152 -2.17 -4.09 5.99
C TYR A 152 -1.91 -5.15 7.07
N LYS A 153 -2.16 -4.82 8.35
CA LYS A 153 -1.99 -5.76 9.48
C LYS A 153 -2.99 -6.92 9.43
N THR A 154 -4.24 -6.64 9.03
CA THR A 154 -5.37 -7.56 9.19
C THR A 154 -5.64 -8.37 7.91
N ILE A 155 -5.45 -7.77 6.74
CA ILE A 155 -5.81 -8.38 5.47
C ILE A 155 -4.64 -9.20 4.92
N ARG A 156 -4.77 -10.52 4.94
CA ARG A 156 -3.78 -11.46 4.38
C ARG A 156 -3.97 -11.71 2.88
N THR A 157 -5.16 -11.42 2.33
CA THR A 157 -5.49 -11.56 0.91
C THR A 157 -5.30 -10.24 0.17
N SER A 158 -5.49 -10.24 -1.16
CA SER A 158 -5.48 -8.98 -1.90
C SER A 158 -6.68 -8.12 -1.50
N GLU A 159 -6.47 -6.83 -1.33
CA GLU A 159 -7.50 -5.81 -1.09
C GLU A 159 -8.72 -6.01 -2.02
N LYS A 160 -8.43 -6.15 -3.32
CA LYS A 160 -9.46 -6.35 -4.35
C LYS A 160 -10.33 -7.57 -4.09
N GLN A 161 -9.74 -8.70 -3.71
CA GLN A 161 -10.48 -9.93 -3.42
C GLN A 161 -11.39 -9.79 -2.20
N LEU A 162 -10.92 -9.13 -1.15
CA LEU A 162 -11.72 -8.88 0.04
C LEU A 162 -12.94 -8.01 -0.29
N VAL A 163 -12.72 -6.89 -1.00
CA VAL A 163 -13.79 -5.96 -1.39
C VAL A 163 -14.82 -6.67 -2.28
N ILE A 164 -14.36 -7.41 -3.31
CA ILE A 164 -15.26 -8.17 -4.20
C ILE A 164 -16.08 -9.20 -3.42
N SER A 165 -15.45 -9.94 -2.52
CA SER A 165 -16.13 -10.98 -1.72
C SER A 165 -17.24 -10.37 -0.85
N ARG A 166 -16.95 -9.26 -0.15
CA ARG A 166 -17.96 -8.56 0.67
C ARG A 166 -19.04 -7.96 -0.20
N PHE A 167 -18.68 -7.27 -1.28
CA PHE A 167 -19.60 -6.69 -2.23
C PHE A 167 -20.61 -7.72 -2.76
N ARG A 168 -20.12 -8.87 -3.26
CA ARG A 168 -20.99 -9.95 -3.75
C ARG A 168 -21.90 -10.50 -2.66
N SER A 169 -21.38 -10.70 -1.43
CA SER A 169 -22.16 -11.20 -0.31
C SER A 169 -23.29 -10.25 0.06
N THR A 170 -23.01 -8.94 0.15
CA THR A 170 -24.01 -7.92 0.48
C THR A 170 -25.09 -7.82 -0.60
N ILE A 171 -24.70 -7.84 -1.90
CA ILE A 171 -25.67 -7.87 -3.00
C ILE A 171 -26.61 -9.06 -2.89
N ARG A 172 -26.08 -10.27 -2.67
CA ARG A 172 -26.91 -11.48 -2.52
C ARG A 172 -27.88 -11.36 -1.34
N SER A 173 -27.40 -10.86 -0.21
CA SER A 173 -28.23 -10.66 0.98
C SER A 173 -29.36 -9.65 0.75
N ILE A 174 -29.10 -8.59 0.01
CA ILE A 174 -30.12 -7.58 -0.34
C ILE A 174 -31.15 -8.19 -1.29
N ILE A 175 -30.69 -8.80 -2.39
CA ILE A 175 -31.57 -9.34 -3.44
C ILE A 175 -32.49 -10.44 -2.89
N ALA A 176 -31.99 -11.27 -1.96
CA ALA A 176 -32.80 -12.32 -1.31
C ALA A 176 -34.01 -11.78 -0.51
N GLN A 177 -34.06 -10.48 -0.22
CA GLN A 177 -35.18 -9.84 0.50
C GLN A 177 -36.28 -9.35 -0.45
N TYR A 178 -36.07 -9.38 -1.77
CA TYR A 178 -36.99 -8.85 -2.78
C TYR A 178 -37.46 -9.95 -3.72
N PRO A 179 -38.77 -9.90 -4.15
CA PRO A 179 -39.23 -10.73 -5.24
C PRO A 179 -38.56 -10.32 -6.56
N ALA A 180 -38.39 -11.24 -7.47
CA ALA A 180 -37.72 -11.00 -8.74
C ALA A 180 -38.37 -9.83 -9.52
N SER A 181 -39.70 -9.79 -9.56
CA SER A 181 -40.48 -8.72 -10.21
C SER A 181 -40.13 -7.34 -9.70
N ALA A 182 -39.84 -7.20 -8.41
CA ALA A 182 -39.44 -5.91 -7.81
C ALA A 182 -38.07 -5.43 -8.26
N VAL A 183 -37.12 -6.36 -8.46
CA VAL A 183 -35.76 -6.04 -8.91
C VAL A 183 -35.75 -5.55 -10.37
N TYR A 184 -36.65 -6.07 -11.21
CA TYR A 184 -36.78 -5.67 -12.61
C TYR A 184 -37.58 -4.38 -12.83
N SER A 185 -38.48 -4.02 -11.92
CA SER A 185 -39.51 -2.97 -12.18
C SER A 185 -39.46 -1.80 -11.21
N THR A 186 -40.62 -1.49 -10.61
CA THR A 186 -40.88 -0.29 -9.82
C THR A 186 -40.02 -0.13 -8.56
N LYS A 187 -39.55 -1.24 -7.96
CA LYS A 187 -38.72 -1.20 -6.75
C LYS A 187 -37.20 -1.25 -7.03
N ARG A 188 -36.80 -1.23 -8.30
CA ARG A 188 -35.37 -1.24 -8.66
C ARG A 188 -34.62 -0.08 -8.01
N GLN A 189 -35.24 1.10 -7.93
CA GLN A 189 -34.62 2.26 -7.28
C GLN A 189 -34.48 2.06 -5.76
N GLU A 190 -35.45 1.40 -5.13
CA GLU A 190 -35.39 1.05 -3.70
C GLU A 190 -34.26 0.05 -3.43
N VAL A 191 -34.12 -0.97 -4.27
CA VAL A 191 -33.01 -1.93 -4.21
C VAL A 191 -31.67 -1.23 -4.38
N ALA A 192 -31.54 -0.36 -5.39
CA ALA A 192 -30.31 0.40 -5.62
C ALA A 192 -29.96 1.31 -4.43
N ARG A 193 -30.97 1.98 -3.84
CA ARG A 193 -30.76 2.78 -2.61
C ARG A 193 -30.27 1.92 -1.47
N LYS A 194 -30.88 0.76 -1.22
CA LYS A 194 -30.47 -0.16 -0.16
C LYS A 194 -29.05 -0.69 -0.37
N ILE A 195 -28.66 -0.93 -1.60
CA ILE A 195 -27.29 -1.28 -1.97
C ILE A 195 -26.32 -0.16 -1.58
N ASN A 196 -26.63 1.09 -1.95
CA ASN A 196 -25.83 2.26 -1.62
C ASN A 196 -25.77 2.61 -0.12
N GLU A 197 -26.75 2.16 0.67
CA GLU A 197 -26.78 2.33 2.12
C GLU A 197 -25.96 1.23 2.84
N GLN A 198 -26.09 -0.03 2.44
CA GLN A 198 -25.51 -1.17 3.15
C GLN A 198 -24.03 -1.42 2.78
N ILE A 199 -23.64 -1.26 1.52
CA ILE A 199 -22.28 -1.54 1.10
C ILE A 199 -21.24 -0.65 1.80
N PRO A 200 -21.45 0.67 1.96
CA PRO A 200 -20.55 1.51 2.74
C PRO A 200 -20.44 1.05 4.20
N GLN A 201 -21.53 0.64 4.83
CA GLN A 201 -21.54 0.16 6.22
C GLN A 201 -20.70 -1.10 6.41
N GLU A 202 -20.68 -1.99 5.42
CA GLU A 202 -19.89 -3.22 5.44
C GLU A 202 -18.41 -3.00 5.13
N LEU A 203 -18.07 -2.03 4.26
CA LEU A 203 -16.72 -1.80 3.80
C LEU A 203 -15.94 -0.76 4.63
N LEU A 204 -16.64 0.20 5.26
CA LEU A 204 -16.01 1.24 6.08
C LEU A 204 -15.24 0.69 7.30
N PRO A 205 -15.75 -0.32 8.04
CA PRO A 205 -14.99 -0.93 9.14
C PRO A 205 -13.72 -1.64 8.65
N LEU A 206 -13.72 -2.13 7.40
CA LEU A 206 -12.60 -2.79 6.77
C LEU A 206 -11.55 -1.80 6.21
N GLY A 207 -11.81 -0.49 6.31
CA GLY A 207 -10.89 0.55 5.85
C GLY A 207 -11.09 0.99 4.40
N PHE A 208 -12.27 0.77 3.83
CA PHE A 208 -12.60 1.20 2.47
C PHE A 208 -13.76 2.19 2.47
N VAL A 209 -13.58 3.29 1.77
CA VAL A 209 -14.61 4.31 1.55
C VAL A 209 -15.24 4.03 0.19
N VAL A 210 -16.56 3.87 0.18
CA VAL A 210 -17.36 3.69 -1.04
C VAL A 210 -17.85 5.04 -1.49
N GLU A 211 -17.62 5.37 -2.76
CA GLU A 211 -18.16 6.57 -3.40
C GLU A 211 -19.53 6.27 -4.03
N GLU A 212 -19.63 5.15 -4.75
CA GLU A 212 -20.85 4.77 -5.42
C GLU A 212 -20.95 3.27 -5.66
N ALA A 213 -22.13 2.70 -5.53
CA ALA A 213 -22.45 1.34 -5.94
C ALA A 213 -23.66 1.36 -6.88
N LEU A 214 -23.48 0.83 -8.10
CA LEU A 214 -24.49 0.90 -9.16
C LEU A 214 -25.00 -0.50 -9.52
N LEU A 215 -26.33 -0.62 -9.58
CA LEU A 215 -27.00 -1.74 -10.23
C LEU A 215 -27.19 -1.39 -11.72
N ARG A 216 -26.35 -1.94 -12.60
CA ARG A 216 -26.29 -1.60 -14.02
C ARG A 216 -27.35 -2.33 -14.84
N ASN A 217 -27.38 -3.65 -14.72
CA ASN A 217 -28.32 -4.48 -15.46
C ASN A 217 -28.75 -5.70 -14.62
N VAL A 218 -29.96 -6.21 -14.93
CA VAL A 218 -30.52 -7.42 -14.33
C VAL A 218 -30.98 -8.32 -15.47
N LYS A 219 -30.54 -9.57 -15.50
CA LYS A 219 -30.88 -10.57 -16.50
C LYS A 219 -31.49 -11.79 -15.82
#